data_b9779e9d6af56465cdeec0c5c1bcc6a4
#
_entry.id   b9779e9d6af56465cdeec0c5c1bcc6a4
#
_cell.length_a   1.000
_cell.length_b   1.000
_cell.length_c   1.000
_cell.angle_alpha   90.00
_cell.angle_beta   90.00
_cell.angle_gamma   90.00
#
_symmetry.space_group_name_H-M   'P 1'
#
loop_
_entity.id
_entity.type
_entity.pdbx_description
1 polymer ?
#
loop_
_entity_poly.entity_id
_entity_poly.type
_entity_poly.pdbx_seq_one_letter_code
_entity_poly.pdbx_strand_id
1 'polypeptide(L)'
;QYSKTHPRFRKCWKKILYTKRRIYYWWRGLGVTPDEKTVVFNSFNGKTYGCSPKAVYEYMLTQDEFKDWTFIWAFKNAKKHRFLEENPNTIVVKQTARVYEKKLIRAKYWITNYRVPDHVWPQKDQVYVQCWHGTPLKRLGYDLETSENAIDSIADIRKKYAMDAEKFNYILSPSGFASEKFISAWNLKETKMEDKVMEIGYPRNDFLINHTQEDIRMIKEKLEIPEDKKVILYAPTWRDNQHEAGTGFTYDLNVDFDALRQELGDEYVILFRVHYLVASKFSFDDYEGFIYNVSNYDDINHLYLIADLLITDYSSVFF
;
A
#
# COMPACT_ATOMS: atom_id res chain seq x y z
N GLN A 1 12.30 7.64 -29.26
CA GLN A 1 12.76 9.04 -29.14
C GLN A 1 11.66 10.03 -29.55
N TYR A 2 10.95 9.86 -30.67
CA TYR A 2 9.92 10.76 -31.20
C TYR A 2 8.77 11.03 -30.21
N SER A 3 8.38 10.05 -29.39
CA SER A 3 7.28 10.22 -28.42
C SER A 3 7.62 11.12 -27.22
N LYS A 4 8.90 11.36 -26.94
CA LYS A 4 9.31 12.25 -25.84
C LYS A 4 9.17 13.72 -26.19
N THR A 5 9.25 14.06 -27.48
CA THR A 5 9.23 15.45 -27.98
C THR A 5 7.86 15.95 -28.42
N HIS A 6 6.85 15.06 -28.55
CA HIS A 6 5.52 15.40 -29.07
C HIS A 6 4.39 15.01 -28.10
N PRO A 7 3.93 15.90 -27.20
CA PRO A 7 2.93 15.60 -26.16
C PRO A 7 1.61 15.02 -26.69
N ARG A 8 1.10 15.55 -27.81
CA ARG A 8 -0.14 15.05 -28.43
C ARG A 8 0.01 13.63 -28.96
N PHE A 9 1.13 13.30 -29.60
CA PHE A 9 1.45 11.95 -30.07
C PHE A 9 1.58 10.98 -28.89
N ARG A 10 2.25 11.40 -27.81
CA ARG A 10 2.37 10.60 -26.57
C ARG A 10 1.00 10.30 -25.97
N LYS A 11 0.07 11.26 -25.94
CA LYS A 11 -1.30 11.08 -25.42
C LYS A 11 -2.09 10.10 -26.30
N CYS A 12 -2.02 10.24 -27.61
CA CYS A 12 -2.66 9.34 -28.56
C CYS A 12 -2.11 7.91 -28.44
N TRP A 13 -0.78 7.75 -28.38
CA TRP A 13 -0.12 6.45 -28.21
C TRP A 13 -0.49 5.75 -26.90
N LYS A 14 -0.54 6.50 -25.79
CA LYS A 14 -1.01 5.96 -24.50
C LYS A 14 -2.45 5.45 -24.61
N LYS A 15 -3.34 6.17 -25.28
CA LYS A 15 -4.73 5.77 -25.50
C LYS A 15 -4.83 4.49 -26.33
N ILE A 16 -4.07 4.39 -27.42
CA ILE A 16 -4.01 3.17 -28.26
C ILE A 16 -3.52 1.96 -27.45
N LEU A 17 -2.44 2.12 -26.68
CA LEU A 17 -1.91 1.05 -25.82
C LEU A 17 -2.91 0.62 -24.75
N TYR A 18 -3.60 1.58 -24.12
CA TYR A 18 -4.66 1.29 -23.16
C TYR A 18 -5.77 0.47 -23.80
N THR A 19 -6.31 0.93 -24.95
CA THR A 19 -7.40 0.24 -25.67
C THR A 19 -6.98 -1.16 -26.09
N LYS A 20 -5.76 -1.34 -26.64
CA LYS A 20 -5.22 -2.64 -27.00
C LYS A 20 -5.14 -3.60 -25.81
N ARG A 21 -4.61 -3.11 -24.67
CA ARG A 21 -4.49 -3.89 -23.42
C ARG A 21 -5.87 -4.24 -22.86
N ARG A 22 -6.81 -3.29 -22.90
CA ARG A 22 -8.19 -3.50 -22.46
C ARG A 22 -8.90 -4.59 -23.24
N ILE A 23 -8.83 -4.50 -24.58
CA ILE A 23 -9.42 -5.52 -25.49
C ILE A 23 -8.77 -6.88 -25.25
N TYR A 24 -7.43 -6.93 -25.13
CA TYR A 24 -6.70 -8.16 -24.85
C TYR A 24 -7.08 -8.79 -23.52
N TYR A 25 -7.21 -7.98 -22.47
CA TYR A 25 -7.63 -8.42 -21.13
C TYR A 25 -9.07 -8.98 -21.19
N TRP A 26 -9.99 -8.25 -21.80
CA TRP A 26 -11.36 -8.67 -21.99
C TRP A 26 -11.45 -9.99 -22.78
N TRP A 27 -10.74 -10.08 -23.91
CA TRP A 27 -10.71 -11.30 -24.73
C TRP A 27 -10.23 -12.52 -23.93
N ARG A 28 -9.23 -12.37 -23.09
CA ARG A 28 -8.73 -13.45 -22.22
C ARG A 28 -9.72 -13.87 -21.13
N GLY A 29 -10.66 -13.01 -20.77
CA GLY A 29 -11.73 -13.28 -19.81
C GLY A 29 -12.96 -13.96 -20.44
N LEU A 30 -13.07 -13.97 -21.77
CA LEU A 30 -14.22 -14.57 -22.43
C LEU A 30 -14.32 -16.07 -22.12
N GLY A 31 -15.50 -16.50 -21.65
CA GLY A 31 -15.77 -17.90 -21.31
C GLY A 31 -15.03 -18.42 -20.07
N VAL A 32 -14.35 -17.53 -19.32
CA VAL A 32 -13.72 -17.91 -18.04
C VAL A 32 -14.72 -17.64 -16.92
N THR A 33 -15.12 -18.67 -16.21
CA THR A 33 -15.86 -18.57 -14.95
C THR A 33 -14.83 -18.40 -13.82
N PRO A 34 -14.92 -17.33 -13.01
CA PRO A 34 -14.07 -17.17 -11.84
C PRO A 34 -14.25 -18.31 -10.84
N ASP A 35 -13.17 -18.78 -10.28
CA ASP A 35 -13.17 -19.81 -9.25
C ASP A 35 -13.64 -19.19 -7.92
N GLU A 36 -14.74 -19.71 -7.40
CA GLU A 36 -15.45 -19.22 -6.21
C GLU A 36 -14.60 -19.27 -4.93
N LYS A 37 -13.56 -20.10 -4.90
CA LYS A 37 -12.68 -20.29 -3.75
C LYS A 37 -11.26 -19.77 -4.00
N THR A 38 -11.09 -18.84 -4.90
CA THR A 38 -9.79 -18.25 -5.20
C THR A 38 -9.77 -16.75 -4.89
N VAL A 39 -8.76 -16.34 -4.11
CA VAL A 39 -8.51 -14.95 -3.73
C VAL A 39 -7.16 -14.49 -4.27
N VAL A 40 -7.11 -13.31 -4.88
CA VAL A 40 -5.86 -12.64 -5.25
C VAL A 40 -5.61 -11.48 -4.31
N PHE A 41 -4.47 -11.51 -3.64
CA PHE A 41 -3.98 -10.44 -2.76
C PHE A 41 -2.89 -9.62 -3.43
N ASN A 42 -2.92 -8.31 -3.21
CA ASN A 42 -1.85 -7.41 -3.62
C ASN A 42 -1.74 -6.24 -2.66
N SER A 43 -0.55 -5.97 -2.17
CA SER A 43 -0.28 -4.87 -1.26
C SER A 43 0.75 -3.91 -1.84
N PHE A 44 0.46 -2.61 -1.77
CA PHE A 44 1.30 -1.51 -2.28
C PHE A 44 1.85 -1.76 -3.69
N ASN A 45 0.97 -2.19 -4.61
CA ASN A 45 1.35 -2.55 -5.98
C ASN A 45 2.43 -3.64 -6.03
N GLY A 46 2.30 -4.66 -5.19
CA GLY A 46 3.18 -5.82 -5.10
C GLY A 46 4.58 -5.53 -4.52
N LYS A 47 4.74 -4.48 -3.76
CA LYS A 47 6.03 -4.12 -3.15
C LYS A 47 6.28 -4.83 -1.83
N THR A 48 5.25 -4.98 -0.99
CA THR A 48 5.38 -5.45 0.38
C THR A 48 4.34 -6.51 0.73
N TYR A 49 4.62 -7.31 1.73
CA TYR A 49 3.67 -8.16 2.43
C TYR A 49 3.24 -7.42 3.71
N GLY A 50 2.04 -6.85 3.70
CA GLY A 50 1.60 -6.01 4.82
C GLY A 50 0.24 -5.37 4.59
N CYS A 51 -0.17 -4.50 5.52
CA CYS A 51 -1.42 -3.76 5.51
C CYS A 51 -2.67 -4.67 5.56
N SER A 52 -3.86 -4.13 5.30
CA SER A 52 -5.12 -4.86 5.39
C SER A 52 -5.20 -6.13 4.52
N PRO A 53 -4.63 -6.19 3.29
CA PRO A 53 -4.60 -7.45 2.55
C PRO A 53 -3.87 -8.58 3.29
N LYS A 54 -2.78 -8.28 4.02
CA LYS A 54 -2.07 -9.26 4.86
C LYS A 54 -2.96 -9.72 6.01
N ALA A 55 -3.55 -8.79 6.76
CA ALA A 55 -4.40 -9.11 7.91
C ALA A 55 -5.60 -9.99 7.51
N VAL A 56 -6.26 -9.68 6.40
CA VAL A 56 -7.35 -10.53 5.88
C VAL A 56 -6.85 -11.92 5.49
N TYR A 57 -5.72 -12.02 4.81
CA TYR A 57 -5.14 -13.30 4.42
C TYR A 57 -4.77 -14.15 5.64
N GLU A 58 -4.08 -13.58 6.63
CA GLU A 58 -3.68 -14.29 7.85
C GLU A 58 -4.90 -14.74 8.66
N TYR A 59 -5.94 -13.91 8.74
CA TYR A 59 -7.22 -14.31 9.34
C TYR A 59 -7.85 -15.49 8.58
N MET A 60 -7.94 -15.44 7.26
CA MET A 60 -8.51 -16.53 6.46
C MET A 60 -7.76 -17.85 6.65
N LEU A 61 -6.44 -17.83 6.86
CA LEU A 61 -5.67 -19.04 7.15
C LEU A 61 -6.06 -19.73 8.45
N THR A 62 -6.60 -18.98 9.42
CA THR A 62 -7.00 -19.51 10.73
C THR A 62 -8.42 -20.07 10.76
N GLN A 63 -9.22 -19.85 9.70
CA GLN A 63 -10.63 -20.23 9.68
C GLN A 63 -10.86 -21.49 8.85
N ASP A 64 -11.56 -22.45 9.43
CA ASP A 64 -11.85 -23.74 8.78
C ASP A 64 -12.63 -23.61 7.47
N GLU A 65 -13.46 -22.57 7.33
CA GLU A 65 -14.25 -22.32 6.14
C GLU A 65 -13.41 -22.01 4.90
N PHE A 66 -12.16 -21.56 5.07
CA PHE A 66 -11.22 -21.23 3.99
C PHE A 66 -10.15 -22.29 3.73
N LYS A 67 -10.16 -23.42 4.41
CA LYS A 67 -9.11 -24.44 4.32
C LYS A 67 -8.91 -25.05 2.94
N ASP A 68 -9.94 -25.01 2.09
CA ASP A 68 -9.89 -25.50 0.70
C ASP A 68 -9.83 -24.36 -0.34
N TRP A 69 -9.62 -23.12 0.11
CA TRP A 69 -9.45 -21.97 -0.76
C TRP A 69 -8.02 -21.84 -1.26
N THR A 70 -7.87 -21.22 -2.42
CA THR A 70 -6.57 -20.90 -3.02
C THR A 70 -6.25 -19.43 -2.81
N PHE A 71 -5.11 -19.15 -2.19
CA PHE A 71 -4.61 -17.81 -1.91
C PHE A 71 -3.47 -17.46 -2.86
N ILE A 72 -3.60 -16.37 -3.60
CA ILE A 72 -2.62 -15.96 -4.60
C ILE A 72 -2.07 -14.59 -4.21
N TRP A 73 -0.80 -14.54 -3.86
CA TRP A 73 -0.08 -13.30 -3.62
C TRP A 73 0.73 -12.87 -4.83
N ALA A 74 0.55 -11.63 -5.29
CA ALA A 74 1.27 -11.06 -6.42
C ALA A 74 2.29 -10.01 -5.98
N PHE A 75 3.60 -10.30 -6.19
CA PHE A 75 4.70 -9.39 -5.82
C PHE A 75 5.58 -9.01 -7.00
N LYS A 76 6.14 -7.80 -6.98
CA LYS A 76 7.20 -7.38 -7.92
C LYS A 76 8.45 -8.23 -7.75
N ASN A 77 8.88 -8.43 -6.49
CA ASN A 77 9.95 -9.35 -6.12
C ASN A 77 9.38 -10.61 -5.46
N ALA A 78 8.84 -11.51 -6.27
CA ALA A 78 8.24 -12.75 -5.78
C ALA A 78 9.23 -13.63 -4.99
N LYS A 79 10.54 -13.58 -5.31
CA LYS A 79 11.54 -14.39 -4.62
C LYS A 79 11.66 -14.05 -3.13
N LYS A 80 11.54 -12.76 -2.77
CA LYS A 80 11.60 -12.29 -1.37
C LYS A 80 10.47 -12.88 -0.52
N HIS A 81 9.32 -13.21 -1.13
CA HIS A 81 8.11 -13.60 -0.41
C HIS A 81 7.72 -15.07 -0.63
N ARG A 82 8.65 -15.91 -1.10
CA ARG A 82 8.41 -17.34 -1.31
C ARG A 82 8.09 -18.11 -0.04
N PHE A 83 8.51 -17.63 1.12
CA PHE A 83 8.17 -18.21 2.41
C PHE A 83 6.65 -18.35 2.64
N LEU A 84 5.83 -17.53 1.97
CA LEU A 84 4.37 -17.64 2.04
C LEU A 84 3.84 -18.94 1.44
N GLU A 85 4.58 -19.60 0.57
CA GLU A 85 4.19 -20.90 -0.04
C GLU A 85 4.31 -22.06 0.96
N GLU A 86 4.86 -21.83 2.15
CA GLU A 86 4.82 -22.78 3.29
C GLU A 86 3.41 -22.84 3.90
N ASN A 87 2.59 -21.80 3.73
CA ASN A 87 1.21 -21.82 4.18
C ASN A 87 0.32 -22.65 3.23
N PRO A 88 -0.71 -23.31 3.75
CA PRO A 88 -1.62 -24.13 2.95
C PRO A 88 -2.22 -23.36 1.76
N ASN A 89 -2.26 -24.00 0.60
CA ASN A 89 -2.92 -23.52 -0.61
C ASN A 89 -2.50 -22.10 -1.07
N THR A 90 -1.31 -21.65 -0.66
CA THR A 90 -0.78 -20.33 -0.99
C THR A 90 0.18 -20.40 -2.17
N ILE A 91 -0.01 -19.51 -3.13
CA ILE A 91 0.78 -19.41 -4.37
C ILE A 91 1.33 -18.00 -4.47
N VAL A 92 2.64 -17.87 -4.60
CA VAL A 92 3.32 -16.59 -4.84
C VAL A 92 3.65 -16.43 -6.32
N VAL A 93 3.16 -15.35 -6.92
CA VAL A 93 3.38 -15.06 -8.34
C VAL A 93 4.10 -13.73 -8.56
N LYS A 94 4.89 -13.66 -9.62
CA LYS A 94 5.49 -12.40 -10.04
C LYS A 94 4.41 -11.49 -10.64
N GLN A 95 4.32 -10.25 -10.17
CA GLN A 95 3.39 -9.25 -10.68
C GLN A 95 3.84 -8.74 -12.06
N THR A 96 3.58 -9.54 -13.08
CA THR A 96 3.74 -9.15 -14.49
C THR A 96 2.38 -9.13 -15.16
N ALA A 97 2.25 -8.34 -16.24
CA ALA A 97 0.98 -8.23 -16.96
C ALA A 97 0.38 -9.58 -17.34
N ARG A 98 1.21 -10.54 -17.77
CA ARG A 98 0.71 -11.87 -18.19
C ARG A 98 0.26 -12.75 -17.03
N VAL A 99 1.07 -12.83 -15.97
CA VAL A 99 0.82 -13.75 -14.85
C VAL A 99 -0.24 -13.19 -13.91
N TYR A 100 -0.06 -11.94 -13.47
CA TYR A 100 -0.98 -11.30 -12.54
C TYR A 100 -2.40 -11.15 -13.13
N GLU A 101 -2.51 -10.63 -14.35
CA GLU A 101 -3.80 -10.49 -15.03
C GLU A 101 -4.51 -11.83 -15.24
N LYS A 102 -3.76 -12.92 -15.56
CA LYS A 102 -4.34 -14.26 -15.67
C LYS A 102 -4.91 -14.75 -14.34
N LYS A 103 -4.26 -14.41 -13.22
CA LYS A 103 -4.75 -14.77 -11.89
C LYS A 103 -5.98 -13.93 -11.52
N LEU A 104 -5.98 -12.64 -11.80
CA LEU A 104 -7.14 -11.77 -11.60
C LEU A 104 -8.37 -12.24 -12.40
N ILE A 105 -8.21 -12.63 -13.66
CA ILE A 105 -9.32 -13.14 -14.49
C ILE A 105 -9.98 -14.38 -13.86
N ARG A 106 -9.22 -15.24 -13.20
CA ARG A 106 -9.68 -16.53 -12.70
C ARG A 106 -10.14 -16.53 -11.24
N ALA A 107 -9.75 -15.55 -10.47
CA ALA A 107 -10.10 -15.47 -9.06
C ALA A 107 -11.44 -14.77 -8.86
N LYS A 108 -12.28 -15.31 -8.00
CA LYS A 108 -13.55 -14.67 -7.58
C LYS A 108 -13.29 -13.38 -6.82
N TYR A 109 -12.29 -13.38 -5.92
CA TYR A 109 -12.05 -12.26 -5.01
C TYR A 109 -10.70 -11.61 -5.27
N TRP A 110 -10.71 -10.27 -5.28
CA TRP A 110 -9.50 -9.45 -5.32
C TRP A 110 -9.46 -8.59 -4.06
N ILE A 111 -8.41 -8.70 -3.29
CA ILE A 111 -8.21 -7.91 -2.07
C ILE A 111 -6.91 -7.13 -2.22
N THR A 112 -7.03 -5.81 -2.38
CA THR A 112 -5.87 -4.96 -2.64
C THR A 112 -5.99 -3.65 -1.87
N ASN A 113 -4.85 -3.03 -1.56
CA ASN A 113 -4.80 -1.68 -0.99
C ASN A 113 -4.22 -0.65 -1.97
N TYR A 114 -4.06 -1.04 -3.21
CA TYR A 114 -3.57 -0.18 -4.30
C TYR A 114 -4.43 -0.41 -5.55
N ARG A 115 -4.48 0.56 -6.44
CA ARG A 115 -5.28 0.45 -7.65
C ARG A 115 -4.78 -0.67 -8.56
N VAL A 116 -5.69 -1.45 -9.10
CA VAL A 116 -5.37 -2.36 -10.21
C VAL A 116 -5.02 -1.57 -11.48
N PRO A 117 -4.26 -2.13 -12.42
CA PRO A 117 -3.94 -1.45 -13.68
C PRO A 117 -5.21 -0.91 -14.39
N ASP A 118 -5.10 0.26 -15.01
CA ASP A 118 -6.25 0.96 -15.61
C ASP A 118 -7.07 0.09 -16.58
N HIS A 119 -6.41 -0.76 -17.36
CA HIS A 119 -7.03 -1.64 -18.36
C HIS A 119 -7.63 -2.93 -17.77
N VAL A 120 -7.37 -3.22 -16.50
CA VAL A 120 -7.92 -4.39 -15.78
C VAL A 120 -9.26 -4.01 -15.17
N TRP A 121 -10.25 -4.84 -15.42
CA TRP A 121 -11.60 -4.66 -14.89
C TRP A 121 -12.14 -5.99 -14.38
N PRO A 122 -12.83 -6.02 -13.24
CA PRO A 122 -13.48 -7.23 -12.77
C PRO A 122 -14.59 -7.65 -13.74
N GLN A 123 -14.83 -8.95 -13.84
CA GLN A 123 -16.00 -9.52 -14.49
C GLN A 123 -17.21 -9.36 -13.57
N LYS A 124 -18.42 -9.54 -14.13
CA LYS A 124 -19.68 -9.35 -13.40
C LYS A 124 -19.75 -10.12 -12.08
N ASP A 125 -19.21 -11.33 -12.06
CA ASP A 125 -19.31 -12.24 -10.92
C ASP A 125 -18.08 -12.17 -9.99
N GLN A 126 -17.15 -11.27 -10.23
CA GLN A 126 -15.99 -11.06 -9.37
C GLN A 126 -16.26 -10.00 -8.31
N VAL A 127 -15.62 -10.14 -7.16
CA VAL A 127 -15.70 -9.20 -6.05
C VAL A 127 -14.34 -8.56 -5.84
N TYR A 128 -14.28 -7.24 -6.02
CA TYR A 128 -13.08 -6.46 -5.78
C TYR A 128 -13.23 -5.61 -4.53
N VAL A 129 -12.45 -5.92 -3.51
CA VAL A 129 -12.35 -5.18 -2.25
C VAL A 129 -11.11 -4.29 -2.29
N GLN A 130 -11.33 -2.98 -2.24
CA GLN A 130 -10.29 -1.97 -2.12
C GLN A 130 -10.09 -1.65 -0.62
N CYS A 131 -8.98 -2.08 -0.04
CA CYS A 131 -8.70 -1.82 1.38
C CYS A 131 -8.19 -0.40 1.64
N TRP A 132 -7.75 0.32 0.59
CA TRP A 132 -6.96 1.53 0.71
C TRP A 132 -5.75 1.35 1.63
N HIS A 133 -5.07 2.43 2.03
CA HIS A 133 -3.81 2.28 2.77
C HIS A 133 -3.53 3.40 3.79
N GLY A 134 -4.52 4.20 4.09
CA GLY A 134 -4.41 5.25 5.13
C GLY A 134 -5.60 6.18 5.14
N THR A 135 -5.89 6.73 6.31
CA THR A 135 -6.93 7.74 6.49
C THR A 135 -6.55 9.02 5.72
N PRO A 136 -7.44 9.58 4.90
CA PRO A 136 -7.15 10.78 4.10
C PRO A 136 -6.99 12.03 4.98
N LEU A 137 -5.77 12.47 5.21
CA LEU A 137 -5.46 13.78 5.78
C LEU A 137 -5.27 14.84 4.69
N LYS A 138 -4.70 14.42 3.57
CA LYS A 138 -4.51 15.27 2.39
C LYS A 138 -5.71 15.09 1.46
N ARG A 139 -6.07 16.14 0.73
CA ARG A 139 -7.10 16.07 -0.31
C ARG A 139 -6.73 15.04 -1.38
N LEU A 140 -7.70 14.27 -1.82
CA LEU A 140 -7.56 13.21 -2.81
C LEU A 140 -8.56 13.38 -3.95
N GLY A 141 -8.25 12.87 -5.12
CA GLY A 141 -9.18 12.71 -6.23
C GLY A 141 -9.97 13.96 -6.59
N TYR A 142 -11.28 13.94 -6.38
CA TYR A 142 -12.18 15.04 -6.68
C TYR A 142 -12.04 16.23 -5.73
N ASP A 143 -11.48 16.05 -4.55
CA ASP A 143 -11.27 17.11 -3.56
C ASP A 143 -10.02 17.94 -3.83
N LEU A 144 -9.21 17.59 -4.83
CA LEU A 144 -8.05 18.36 -5.25
C LEU A 144 -8.46 19.66 -5.94
N GLU A 145 -7.91 20.79 -5.46
CA GLU A 145 -8.14 22.12 -6.02
C GLU A 145 -7.02 22.52 -7.00
N THR A 146 -5.78 22.12 -6.72
CA THR A 146 -4.62 22.47 -7.54
C THR A 146 -3.81 21.22 -7.90
N SER A 147 -3.08 21.29 -9.02
CA SER A 147 -2.17 20.24 -9.47
C SER A 147 -0.73 20.71 -9.58
N GLU A 148 -0.38 21.83 -8.92
CA GLU A 148 0.91 22.51 -9.10
C GLU A 148 2.13 21.60 -8.91
N ASN A 149 1.98 20.55 -8.11
CA ASN A 149 3.05 19.57 -7.85
C ASN A 149 2.73 18.16 -8.41
N ALA A 150 1.66 18.00 -9.19
CA ALA A 150 1.25 16.71 -9.69
C ALA A 150 1.79 16.45 -11.10
N ILE A 151 2.28 15.23 -11.33
CA ILE A 151 2.70 14.76 -12.67
C ILE A 151 1.50 14.68 -13.63
N ASP A 152 0.29 14.48 -13.09
CA ASP A 152 -0.96 14.39 -13.84
C ASP A 152 -1.82 15.64 -13.60
N SER A 153 -2.61 16.05 -14.59
CA SER A 153 -3.59 17.11 -14.43
C SER A 153 -4.72 16.71 -13.47
N ILE A 154 -5.40 17.70 -12.84
CA ILE A 154 -6.58 17.43 -11.99
C ILE A 154 -7.63 16.58 -12.75
N ALA A 155 -7.86 16.91 -14.02
CA ALA A 155 -8.81 16.15 -14.84
C ALA A 155 -8.39 14.69 -15.02
N ASP A 156 -7.09 14.41 -15.21
CA ASP A 156 -6.58 13.04 -15.32
C ASP A 156 -6.68 12.30 -13.97
N ILE A 157 -6.42 12.99 -12.86
CA ILE A 157 -6.56 12.43 -11.50
C ILE A 157 -8.02 12.08 -11.22
N ARG A 158 -8.94 13.02 -11.42
CA ARG A 158 -10.39 12.80 -11.24
C ARG A 158 -10.90 11.64 -12.09
N LYS A 159 -10.46 11.57 -13.35
CA LYS A 159 -10.78 10.45 -14.23
C LYS A 159 -10.29 9.09 -13.69
N LYS A 160 -9.09 9.03 -13.10
CA LYS A 160 -8.57 7.81 -12.48
C LYS A 160 -9.39 7.41 -11.26
N TYR A 161 -9.83 8.37 -10.44
CA TYR A 161 -10.67 8.10 -9.27
C TYR A 161 -12.06 7.62 -9.67
N ALA A 162 -12.70 8.27 -10.65
CA ALA A 162 -13.99 7.82 -11.20
C ALA A 162 -13.92 6.39 -11.75
N MET A 163 -12.89 6.11 -12.58
CA MET A 163 -12.69 4.77 -13.13
C MET A 163 -12.41 3.71 -12.05
N ASP A 164 -11.75 4.08 -10.97
CA ASP A 164 -11.47 3.19 -9.84
C ASP A 164 -12.76 2.88 -9.06
N ALA A 165 -13.62 3.89 -8.84
CA ALA A 165 -14.94 3.75 -8.23
C ALA A 165 -15.86 2.77 -8.98
N GLU A 166 -15.78 2.74 -10.31
CA GLU A 166 -16.54 1.79 -11.12
C GLU A 166 -16.05 0.34 -10.96
N LYS A 167 -14.77 0.14 -10.60
CA LYS A 167 -14.15 -1.19 -10.56
C LYS A 167 -14.38 -1.93 -9.26
N PHE A 168 -14.20 -1.27 -8.10
CA PHE A 168 -14.35 -1.96 -6.83
C PHE A 168 -15.83 -2.15 -6.46
N ASN A 169 -16.13 -3.26 -5.80
CA ASN A 169 -17.42 -3.50 -5.17
C ASN A 169 -17.47 -2.81 -3.82
N TYR A 170 -16.37 -2.85 -3.08
CA TYR A 170 -16.27 -2.29 -1.74
C TYR A 170 -14.96 -1.54 -1.56
N ILE A 171 -15.01 -0.44 -0.78
CA ILE A 171 -13.85 0.25 -0.24
C ILE A 171 -13.95 0.26 1.28
N LEU A 172 -12.91 -0.24 1.96
CA LEU A 172 -12.90 -0.30 3.43
C LEU A 172 -12.58 1.05 4.03
N SER A 173 -13.38 1.46 5.01
CA SER A 173 -13.22 2.70 5.75
C SER A 173 -13.06 2.44 7.25
N PRO A 174 -12.13 3.14 7.94
CA PRO A 174 -11.91 2.96 9.36
C PRO A 174 -12.83 3.78 10.25
N SER A 175 -13.55 4.79 9.72
CA SER A 175 -14.35 5.73 10.51
C SER A 175 -15.26 6.57 9.65
N GLY A 176 -16.26 7.21 10.25
CA GLY A 176 -17.17 8.16 9.58
C GLY A 176 -16.42 9.29 8.87
N PHE A 177 -15.37 9.83 9.48
CA PHE A 177 -14.51 10.83 8.83
C PHE A 177 -13.89 10.29 7.53
N ALA A 178 -13.29 9.10 7.56
CA ALA A 178 -12.69 8.52 6.36
C ALA A 178 -13.74 8.17 5.30
N SER A 179 -14.93 7.69 5.73
CA SER A 179 -16.06 7.40 4.85
C SER A 179 -16.49 8.64 4.08
N GLU A 180 -16.67 9.78 4.75
CA GLU A 180 -17.00 11.06 4.11
C GLU A 180 -15.93 11.45 3.06
N LYS A 181 -14.64 11.31 3.42
CA LYS A 181 -13.54 11.64 2.50
C LYS A 181 -13.44 10.69 1.31
N PHE A 182 -13.74 9.40 1.50
CA PHE A 182 -13.80 8.45 0.40
C PHE A 182 -14.98 8.73 -0.52
N ILE A 183 -16.17 9.01 0.02
CA ILE A 183 -17.35 9.39 -0.75
C ILE A 183 -17.06 10.61 -1.63
N SER A 184 -16.44 11.65 -1.05
CA SER A 184 -16.08 12.87 -1.77
C SER A 184 -14.98 12.63 -2.80
N ALA A 185 -13.84 12.05 -2.40
CA ALA A 185 -12.67 11.89 -3.24
C ALA A 185 -12.93 11.02 -4.48
N TRP A 186 -13.75 9.97 -4.39
CA TRP A 186 -14.15 9.11 -5.51
C TRP A 186 -15.44 9.56 -6.20
N ASN A 187 -16.05 10.69 -5.75
CA ASN A 187 -17.31 11.22 -6.27
C ASN A 187 -18.48 10.22 -6.19
N LEU A 188 -18.51 9.42 -5.14
CA LEU A 188 -19.46 8.33 -5.00
C LEU A 188 -20.89 8.80 -4.83
N LYS A 189 -21.11 9.96 -4.20
CA LYS A 189 -22.44 10.56 -4.01
C LYS A 189 -23.08 10.90 -5.36
N GLU A 190 -22.38 11.62 -6.22
CA GLU A 190 -22.91 12.01 -7.53
C GLU A 190 -23.14 10.81 -8.45
N THR A 191 -22.38 9.73 -8.23
CA THR A 191 -22.52 8.49 -9.01
C THR A 191 -23.43 7.45 -8.36
N LYS A 192 -24.02 7.79 -7.18
CA LYS A 192 -24.91 6.91 -6.40
C LYS A 192 -24.27 5.56 -6.04
N MET A 193 -23.02 5.61 -5.57
CA MET A 193 -22.21 4.45 -5.21
C MET A 193 -21.71 4.50 -3.76
N GLU A 194 -22.37 5.28 -2.87
CA GLU A 194 -21.98 5.41 -1.46
C GLU A 194 -22.05 4.09 -0.69
N ASP A 195 -22.95 3.21 -1.11
CA ASP A 195 -23.14 1.86 -0.58
C ASP A 195 -21.90 0.95 -0.72
N LYS A 196 -20.96 1.34 -1.56
CA LYS A 196 -19.67 0.66 -1.68
C LYS A 196 -18.71 0.92 -0.52
N VAL A 197 -18.95 1.96 0.29
CA VAL A 197 -18.11 2.27 1.45
C VAL A 197 -18.52 1.38 2.62
N MET A 198 -17.60 0.52 3.06
CA MET A 198 -17.78 -0.34 4.22
C MET A 198 -17.02 0.24 5.41
N GLU A 199 -17.73 0.81 6.37
CA GLU A 199 -17.17 1.34 7.61
C GLU A 199 -17.02 0.23 8.64
N ILE A 200 -15.91 -0.50 8.57
CA ILE A 200 -15.62 -1.69 9.39
C ILE A 200 -14.27 -1.64 10.09
N GLY A 201 -13.55 -0.51 10.04
CA GLY A 201 -12.18 -0.44 10.51
C GLY A 201 -11.16 -0.81 9.44
N TYR A 202 -9.87 -0.70 9.81
CA TYR A 202 -8.79 -1.26 9.01
C TYR A 202 -8.40 -2.65 9.56
N PRO A 203 -8.59 -3.74 8.82
CA PRO A 203 -8.19 -5.08 9.28
C PRO A 203 -6.73 -5.16 9.76
N ARG A 204 -5.83 -4.34 9.17
CA ARG A 204 -4.44 -4.26 9.62
C ARG A 204 -4.27 -3.86 11.09
N ASN A 205 -5.22 -3.09 11.65
CA ASN A 205 -5.13 -2.59 13.02
C ASN A 205 -5.52 -3.65 14.06
N ASP A 206 -6.18 -4.73 13.66
CA ASP A 206 -6.56 -5.82 14.56
C ASP A 206 -5.33 -6.46 15.24
N PHE A 207 -4.20 -6.53 14.54
CA PHE A 207 -2.94 -6.99 15.10
C PHE A 207 -2.46 -6.16 16.29
N LEU A 208 -2.70 -4.84 16.28
CA LEU A 208 -2.32 -3.95 17.38
C LEU A 208 -3.10 -4.20 18.66
N ILE A 209 -4.26 -4.87 18.57
CA ILE A 209 -5.12 -5.21 19.71
C ILE A 209 -4.93 -6.67 20.10
N ASN A 210 -4.80 -7.56 19.11
CA ASN A 210 -4.77 -9.00 19.31
C ASN A 210 -3.35 -9.59 19.44
N HIS A 211 -2.33 -8.74 19.54
CA HIS A 211 -0.93 -9.17 19.68
C HIS A 211 -0.66 -9.88 21.00
N THR A 212 0.45 -10.62 21.04
CA THR A 212 0.99 -11.27 22.22
C THR A 212 2.31 -10.61 22.64
N GLN A 213 2.78 -10.87 23.86
CA GLN A 213 4.12 -10.43 24.29
C GLN A 213 5.22 -11.10 23.46
N GLU A 214 4.97 -12.30 22.96
CA GLU A 214 5.87 -13.01 22.07
C GLU A 214 6.04 -12.30 20.72
N ASP A 215 4.97 -11.69 20.18
CA ASP A 215 5.06 -10.89 18.94
C ASP A 215 5.99 -9.69 19.13
N ILE A 216 5.89 -9.00 20.27
CA ILE A 216 6.77 -7.88 20.61
C ILE A 216 8.23 -8.34 20.65
N ARG A 217 8.50 -9.45 21.36
CA ARG A 217 9.84 -10.01 21.51
C ARG A 217 10.42 -10.39 20.15
N MET A 218 9.69 -11.15 19.33
CA MET A 218 10.13 -11.58 18.01
C MET A 218 10.43 -10.39 17.07
N ILE A 219 9.64 -9.32 17.16
CA ILE A 219 9.86 -8.12 16.33
C ILE A 219 11.13 -7.38 16.78
N LYS A 220 11.34 -7.19 18.09
CA LYS A 220 12.56 -6.58 18.64
C LYS A 220 13.80 -7.41 18.27
N GLU A 221 13.75 -8.73 18.46
CA GLU A 221 14.82 -9.65 18.09
C GLU A 221 15.16 -9.58 16.59
N LYS A 222 14.16 -9.62 15.72
CA LYS A 222 14.34 -9.50 14.27
C LYS A 222 14.98 -8.19 13.83
N LEU A 223 14.78 -7.13 14.60
CA LEU A 223 15.37 -5.80 14.36
C LEU A 223 16.65 -5.57 15.16
N GLU A 224 17.09 -6.57 15.93
CA GLU A 224 18.29 -6.51 16.78
C GLU A 224 18.21 -5.38 17.82
N ILE A 225 16.99 -5.08 18.31
CA ILE A 225 16.74 -4.04 19.33
C ILE A 225 16.86 -4.68 20.71
N PRO A 226 17.69 -4.12 21.62
CA PRO A 226 17.78 -4.62 22.98
C PRO A 226 16.42 -4.54 23.71
N GLU A 227 16.10 -5.54 24.53
CA GLU A 227 14.80 -5.64 25.21
C GLU A 227 14.55 -4.48 26.19
N ASP A 228 15.62 -4.02 26.84
CA ASP A 228 15.60 -2.95 27.85
C ASP A 228 15.45 -1.54 27.27
N LYS A 229 15.60 -1.39 25.94
CA LYS A 229 15.47 -0.09 25.29
C LYS A 229 14.01 0.24 24.95
N LYS A 230 13.65 1.49 25.22
CA LYS A 230 12.44 2.11 24.71
C LYS A 230 12.63 2.51 23.25
N VAL A 231 11.55 2.52 22.49
CA VAL A 231 11.59 2.68 21.05
C VAL A 231 10.87 3.95 20.60
N ILE A 232 11.58 4.85 19.94
CA ILE A 232 11.00 6.01 19.26
C ILE A 232 10.84 5.68 17.77
N LEU A 233 9.62 5.66 17.26
CA LEU A 233 9.39 5.58 15.82
C LEU A 233 9.34 7.00 15.24
N TYR A 234 10.39 7.38 14.53
CA TYR A 234 10.48 8.66 13.82
C TYR A 234 10.11 8.47 12.35
N ALA A 235 8.91 8.91 11.97
CA ALA A 235 8.30 8.70 10.67
C ALA A 235 7.83 10.02 10.01
N PRO A 236 8.76 10.92 9.61
CA PRO A 236 8.42 12.20 9.01
C PRO A 236 7.81 12.02 7.61
N THR A 237 6.94 12.95 7.21
CA THR A 237 6.29 12.94 5.92
C THR A 237 7.21 13.41 4.81
N TRP A 238 7.16 12.69 3.70
CA TRP A 238 7.72 13.13 2.45
C TRP A 238 7.06 14.42 1.94
N ARG A 239 7.88 15.37 1.46
CA ARG A 239 7.41 16.63 0.87
C ARG A 239 7.70 16.64 -0.63
N ASP A 240 6.63 16.67 -1.45
CA ASP A 240 6.71 16.62 -2.91
C ASP A 240 7.38 17.87 -3.53
N ASN A 241 7.48 18.98 -2.79
CA ASN A 241 8.07 20.24 -3.22
C ASN A 241 9.60 20.32 -3.05
N GLN A 242 10.24 19.31 -2.47
CA GLN A 242 11.70 19.24 -2.32
C GLN A 242 12.33 18.45 -3.48
N HIS A 243 12.13 18.93 -4.71
CA HIS A 243 12.71 18.33 -5.91
C HIS A 243 13.62 19.36 -6.60
N GLU A 244 14.92 19.09 -6.66
CA GLU A 244 15.87 19.85 -7.46
C GLU A 244 16.08 19.21 -8.82
N ALA A 245 16.01 20.04 -9.87
CA ALA A 245 16.26 19.60 -11.24
C ALA A 245 17.74 19.18 -11.39
N GLY A 246 17.96 17.89 -11.58
CA GLY A 246 19.31 17.30 -11.79
C GLY A 246 19.84 16.45 -10.64
N THR A 247 19.44 16.70 -9.39
CA THR A 247 19.84 15.93 -8.20
C THR A 247 18.75 15.01 -7.67
N GLY A 248 17.53 15.14 -8.20
CA GLY A 248 16.37 14.38 -7.72
C GLY A 248 15.76 15.00 -6.47
N PHE A 249 15.06 14.18 -5.68
CA PHE A 249 14.42 14.64 -4.47
C PHE A 249 15.47 14.92 -3.38
N THR A 250 15.45 16.11 -2.80
CA THR A 250 16.23 16.48 -1.62
C THR A 250 15.34 16.36 -0.39
N TYR A 251 15.87 15.83 0.69
CA TYR A 251 15.21 15.80 1.98
C TYR A 251 16.23 16.25 3.02
N ASP A 252 15.98 17.38 3.62
CA ASP A 252 16.83 17.93 4.67
C ASP A 252 16.17 17.61 6.02
N LEU A 253 16.86 16.81 6.82
CA LEU A 253 16.49 16.51 8.19
C LEU A 253 17.17 17.54 9.10
N ASN A 254 16.42 18.54 9.55
CA ASN A 254 16.88 19.45 10.58
C ASN A 254 16.80 18.77 11.97
N VAL A 255 17.50 17.64 12.13
CA VAL A 255 17.57 16.86 13.38
C VAL A 255 19.04 16.70 13.74
N ASP A 256 19.40 17.11 14.93
CA ASP A 256 20.73 16.86 15.50
C ASP A 256 20.72 15.49 16.19
N PHE A 257 21.18 14.47 15.46
CA PHE A 257 21.24 13.10 15.96
C PHE A 257 22.34 12.88 16.99
N ASP A 258 23.39 13.71 16.99
CA ASP A 258 24.44 13.65 18.00
C ASP A 258 23.90 14.10 19.36
N ALA A 259 23.19 15.23 19.40
CA ALA A 259 22.52 15.70 20.61
C ALA A 259 21.47 14.67 21.10
N LEU A 260 20.66 14.08 20.20
CA LEU A 260 19.69 13.05 20.57
C LEU A 260 20.36 11.81 21.16
N ARG A 261 21.48 11.37 20.58
CA ARG A 261 22.23 10.21 21.09
C ARG A 261 22.80 10.49 22.48
N GLN A 262 23.33 11.70 22.69
CA GLN A 262 23.88 12.10 23.98
C GLN A 262 22.81 12.12 25.08
N GLU A 263 21.60 12.62 24.79
CA GLU A 263 20.52 12.81 25.77
C GLU A 263 19.67 11.55 25.97
N LEU A 264 19.47 10.74 24.93
CA LEU A 264 18.49 9.65 24.92
C LEU A 264 19.10 8.24 24.73
N GLY A 265 20.37 8.15 24.31
CA GLY A 265 20.98 6.89 23.87
C GLY A 265 21.06 5.80 24.97
N ASP A 266 21.08 6.20 26.25
CA ASP A 266 21.09 5.25 27.35
C ASP A 266 19.75 4.54 27.56
N GLU A 267 18.63 5.17 27.22
CA GLU A 267 17.28 4.65 27.47
C GLU A 267 16.53 4.28 26.19
N TYR A 268 16.77 5.01 25.08
CA TYR A 268 16.00 4.90 23.84
C TYR A 268 16.83 4.46 22.65
N VAL A 269 16.12 3.87 21.67
CA VAL A 269 16.58 3.71 20.29
C VAL A 269 15.60 4.38 19.34
N ILE A 270 16.07 4.78 18.14
CA ILE A 270 15.24 5.43 17.13
C ILE A 270 15.05 4.49 15.95
N LEU A 271 13.80 4.17 15.63
CA LEU A 271 13.40 3.55 14.37
C LEU A 271 13.14 4.66 13.36
N PHE A 272 14.06 4.85 12.43
CA PHE A 272 13.95 5.86 11.38
C PHE A 272 13.22 5.30 10.17
N ARG A 273 12.05 5.90 9.83
CA ARG A 273 11.24 5.47 8.70
C ARG A 273 10.86 6.63 7.80
N VAL A 274 11.47 6.70 6.64
CA VAL A 274 11.13 7.68 5.60
C VAL A 274 10.61 6.99 4.35
N HIS A 275 10.10 7.80 3.40
CA HIS A 275 9.64 7.27 2.13
C HIS A 275 10.80 6.60 1.37
N TYR A 276 10.56 5.44 0.77
CA TYR A 276 11.56 4.61 0.11
C TYR A 276 12.39 5.32 -0.98
N LEU A 277 11.87 6.42 -1.57
CA LEU A 277 12.61 7.21 -2.57
C LEU A 277 13.79 7.98 -2.00
N VAL A 278 13.80 8.23 -0.70
CA VAL A 278 14.89 8.95 -0.02
C VAL A 278 15.63 8.10 1.00
N ALA A 279 15.12 6.90 1.29
CA ALA A 279 15.71 5.99 2.29
C ALA A 279 17.21 5.70 2.03
N SER A 280 17.59 5.57 0.76
CA SER A 280 18.98 5.30 0.35
C SER A 280 19.94 6.50 0.50
N LYS A 281 19.43 7.68 0.83
CA LYS A 281 20.25 8.88 1.03
C LYS A 281 20.75 9.04 2.46
N PHE A 282 20.20 8.24 3.40
CA PHE A 282 20.58 8.27 4.80
C PHE A 282 21.42 7.06 5.15
N SER A 283 22.66 7.31 5.59
CA SER A 283 23.49 6.35 6.31
C SER A 283 23.46 6.72 7.79
N PHE A 284 23.38 5.70 8.63
CA PHE A 284 23.43 5.82 10.08
C PHE A 284 24.55 4.96 10.66
N ASP A 285 25.61 4.69 9.88
CA ASP A 285 26.73 3.85 10.30
C ASP A 285 27.41 4.40 11.56
N ASP A 286 27.44 5.74 11.73
CA ASP A 286 27.97 6.39 12.92
C ASP A 286 27.07 6.27 14.16
N TYR A 287 25.80 5.82 13.98
CA TYR A 287 24.78 5.69 15.01
C TYR A 287 24.33 4.24 15.24
N GLU A 288 25.21 3.28 14.95
CA GLU A 288 24.93 1.87 15.19
C GLU A 288 24.51 1.61 16.65
N GLY A 289 23.47 0.80 16.84
CA GLY A 289 22.88 0.52 18.15
C GLY A 289 21.95 1.61 18.71
N PHE A 290 21.87 2.80 18.05
CA PHE A 290 20.97 3.88 18.45
C PHE A 290 19.92 4.19 17.38
N ILE A 291 20.30 4.22 16.07
CA ILE A 291 19.36 4.49 14.98
C ILE A 291 19.28 3.28 14.06
N TYR A 292 18.07 2.79 13.87
CA TYR A 292 17.74 1.66 12.98
C TYR A 292 16.96 2.17 11.79
N ASN A 293 17.51 2.05 10.58
CA ASN A 293 16.81 2.45 9.35
C ASN A 293 15.81 1.38 8.93
N VAL A 294 14.55 1.58 9.31
CA VAL A 294 13.43 0.66 9.02
C VAL A 294 12.56 1.12 7.83
N SER A 295 13.09 1.99 6.97
CA SER A 295 12.35 2.53 5.81
C SER A 295 11.90 1.44 4.82
N ASN A 296 12.63 0.33 4.74
CA ASN A 296 12.32 -0.83 3.89
C ASN A 296 11.64 -1.98 4.62
N TYR A 297 11.28 -1.80 5.89
CA TYR A 297 10.55 -2.80 6.65
C TYR A 297 9.13 -2.95 6.12
N ASP A 298 8.67 -4.19 5.88
CA ASP A 298 7.47 -4.46 5.11
C ASP A 298 6.18 -4.03 5.83
N ASP A 299 6.05 -4.31 7.13
CA ASP A 299 4.83 -4.06 7.89
C ASP A 299 5.01 -3.00 8.99
N ILE A 300 4.37 -1.86 8.79
CA ILE A 300 4.44 -0.76 9.75
C ILE A 300 3.78 -1.09 11.10
N ASN A 301 2.79 -2.00 11.13
CA ASN A 301 2.11 -2.37 12.36
C ASN A 301 3.05 -3.07 13.35
N HIS A 302 4.06 -3.78 12.85
CA HIS A 302 5.12 -4.32 13.70
C HIS A 302 5.91 -3.19 14.39
N LEU A 303 6.16 -2.10 13.67
CA LEU A 303 6.89 -0.95 14.22
C LEU A 303 6.03 -0.18 15.24
N TYR A 304 4.72 -0.05 14.98
CA TYR A 304 3.80 0.55 15.94
C TYR A 304 3.73 -0.25 17.24
N LEU A 305 3.70 -1.59 17.11
CA LEU A 305 3.56 -2.47 18.27
C LEU A 305 4.72 -2.33 19.25
N ILE A 306 5.94 -2.12 18.76
CA ILE A 306 7.14 -2.01 19.60
C ILE A 306 7.50 -0.57 19.93
N ALA A 307 6.81 0.43 19.36
CA ALA A 307 7.11 1.84 19.60
C ALA A 307 6.45 2.34 20.90
N ASP A 308 7.26 2.93 21.77
CA ASP A 308 6.79 3.64 22.98
C ASP A 308 6.37 5.07 22.63
N LEU A 309 6.98 5.66 21.60
CA LEU A 309 6.72 7.01 21.14
C LEU A 309 6.73 7.10 19.62
N LEU A 310 5.72 7.75 19.04
CA LEU A 310 5.67 8.08 17.62
C LEU A 310 5.93 9.59 17.43
N ILE A 311 6.95 9.91 16.64
CA ILE A 311 7.21 11.28 16.18
C ILE A 311 6.95 11.34 14.68
N THR A 312 5.95 12.11 14.27
CA THR A 312 5.55 12.31 12.88
C THR A 312 4.99 13.70 12.68
N ASP A 313 4.70 14.06 11.44
CA ASP A 313 4.06 15.31 11.06
C ASP A 313 2.69 15.05 10.39
N TYR A 314 2.36 15.72 9.28
CA TYR A 314 1.08 15.55 8.56
C TYR A 314 0.99 14.25 7.76
N SER A 315 1.07 13.13 8.46
CA SER A 315 1.07 11.79 7.87
C SER A 315 -0.11 10.94 8.33
N SER A 316 -0.65 10.10 7.43
CA SER A 316 -1.60 9.06 7.82
C SER A 316 -0.97 7.94 8.67
N VAL A 317 0.31 8.06 9.01
CA VAL A 317 1.06 7.14 9.88
C VAL A 317 0.50 7.10 11.31
N PHE A 318 -0.17 8.16 11.78
CA PHE A 318 -0.69 8.19 13.14
C PHE A 318 -2.16 7.72 13.30
N PHE A 319 -2.75 7.11 12.26
CA PHE A 319 -4.10 6.51 12.30
C PHE A 319 -4.07 5.00 12.31
#